data_2c7ccdf29f0555c7a4c8b84371d679a8
#
_entry.id   2c7ccdf29f0555c7a4c8b84371d679a8
#
_cell.length_a   1.000
_cell.length_b   1.000
_cell.length_c   1.000
_cell.angle_alpha   90.00
_cell.angle_beta   90.00
_cell.angle_gamma   90.00
#
_symmetry.space_group_name_H-M   'P 1'
#
loop_
_entity.id
_entity.type
_entity.pdbx_description
1 polymer ?
#
loop_
_entity_poly.entity_id
_entity_poly.type
_entity_poly.pdbx_seq_one_letter_code
_entity_poly.pdbx_strand_id
1 'polypeptide(L)'
;MDALRGLALIMMYIDHIPENLLNRFTMRNVGFADAAEIFVLLAGYASWLAYGRRIPLDGFWKICKRIFARCWKIYLFQIGLVLITLFSIYQWRRIWILPVDFLEPELAHGHSILRVFWRLLLLDALPSNLNILPLYIILLAFFPILYLIMKYRWWLALGISFLLWGWVNLDPWFNFPNWLDPDGWFFNPLAWQFLFTLGIYGSILAGKHEGNFPYFVWLQGLAIAYLIFSFLEAFPWGYWGLPDLRLIELHTPAKAYLSPLRLMDVIAIFYLVQSSKWTKQFSENKVGQLLALYGRHSLEVFSLSTVFDLWGRLMFASWGQSVFLQLGINCIAIYILYLLSLYLDKKRQRLRTINLRSQ
;
A
#
# COMPACT_ATOMS: atom_id res chain seq x y z
N MET A 1 -3.34 -0.44 -14.64
CA MET A 1 -3.53 -0.63 -13.21
C MET A 1 -2.50 -1.54 -12.58
N ASP A 2 -2.27 -2.75 -13.10
CA ASP A 2 -1.26 -3.66 -12.51
C ASP A 2 0.15 -3.07 -12.53
N ALA A 3 0.53 -2.35 -13.60
CA ALA A 3 1.84 -1.68 -13.65
C ALA A 3 2.03 -0.63 -12.54
N LEU A 4 0.99 0.18 -12.25
CA LEU A 4 1.04 1.15 -11.16
C LEU A 4 1.12 0.48 -9.78
N ARG A 5 0.40 -0.63 -9.61
CA ARG A 5 0.49 -1.42 -8.37
C ARG A 5 1.88 -2.03 -8.20
N GLY A 6 2.48 -2.53 -9.28
CA GLY A 6 3.86 -3.02 -9.28
C GLY A 6 4.87 -1.93 -8.96
N LEU A 7 4.71 -0.74 -9.53
CA LEU A 7 5.54 0.42 -9.22
C LEU A 7 5.44 0.80 -7.73
N ALA A 8 4.21 0.89 -7.20
CA ALA A 8 3.99 1.18 -5.79
C ALA A 8 4.66 0.14 -4.87
N LEU A 9 4.63 -1.15 -5.22
CA LEU A 9 5.29 -2.21 -4.45
C LEU A 9 6.81 -2.05 -4.41
N ILE A 10 7.43 -1.71 -5.54
CA ILE A 10 8.90 -1.47 -5.59
C ILE A 10 9.26 -0.22 -4.80
N MET A 11 8.48 0.87 -4.92
CA MET A 11 8.70 2.08 -4.13
C MET A 11 8.54 1.81 -2.63
N MET A 12 7.50 1.08 -2.20
CA MET A 12 7.33 0.70 -0.80
C MET A 12 8.53 -0.08 -0.27
N TYR A 13 9.05 -1.05 -1.04
CA TYR A 13 10.26 -1.79 -0.66
C TYR A 13 11.44 -0.84 -0.44
N ILE A 14 11.71 0.07 -1.37
CA ILE A 14 12.82 1.02 -1.31
C ILE A 14 12.66 1.97 -0.10
N ASP A 15 11.44 2.45 0.14
CA ASP A 15 11.13 3.44 1.18
C ASP A 15 11.22 2.88 2.60
N HIS A 16 11.11 1.57 2.78
CA HIS A 16 11.20 0.94 4.09
C HIS A 16 12.63 0.64 4.54
N ILE A 17 13.61 0.71 3.64
CA ILE A 17 15.03 0.60 4.00
C ILE A 17 15.55 2.02 4.31
N PRO A 18 15.86 2.36 5.59
CA PRO A 18 16.31 3.68 5.98
C PRO A 18 17.57 4.10 5.21
N GLU A 19 17.67 5.39 4.86
CA GLU A 19 18.83 5.99 4.18
C GLU A 19 19.24 5.31 2.86
N ASN A 20 18.31 4.58 2.24
CA ASN A 20 18.50 3.99 0.93
C ASN A 20 18.66 5.09 -0.13
N LEU A 21 19.74 5.08 -0.89
CA LEU A 21 19.99 6.07 -1.95
C LEU A 21 18.84 6.16 -2.98
N LEU A 22 18.20 5.02 -3.29
CA LEU A 22 17.08 4.98 -4.22
C LEU A 22 15.80 5.64 -3.68
N ASN A 23 15.69 5.80 -2.35
CA ASN A 23 14.58 6.51 -1.71
C ASN A 23 14.44 7.95 -2.22
N ARG A 24 15.56 8.59 -2.60
CA ARG A 24 15.58 9.95 -3.19
C ARG A 24 14.68 10.09 -4.42
N PHE A 25 14.43 9.00 -5.13
CA PHE A 25 13.68 8.96 -6.39
C PHE A 25 12.27 8.39 -6.24
N THR A 26 11.85 8.07 -5.01
CA THR A 26 10.49 7.56 -4.76
C THR A 26 9.51 8.70 -4.54
N MET A 27 8.22 8.38 -4.65
CA MET A 27 7.14 9.35 -4.47
C MET A 27 7.16 10.02 -3.10
N ARG A 28 7.66 9.35 -2.06
CA ARG A 28 7.78 9.88 -0.70
C ARG A 28 8.57 11.19 -0.63
N ASN A 29 9.53 11.38 -1.53
CA ASN A 29 10.39 12.57 -1.58
C ASN A 29 10.04 13.52 -2.74
N VAL A 30 8.95 13.26 -3.47
CA VAL A 30 8.53 14.06 -4.63
C VAL A 30 7.21 14.78 -4.39
N GLY A 31 6.42 14.33 -3.40
CA GLY A 31 5.13 14.92 -3.07
C GLY A 31 4.68 14.59 -1.66
N PHE A 32 3.47 15.00 -1.29
CA PHE A 32 2.91 14.70 0.02
C PHE A 32 2.49 13.24 0.16
N ALA A 33 2.01 12.61 -0.92
CA ALA A 33 1.61 11.21 -0.92
C ALA A 33 2.80 10.28 -1.19
N ASP A 34 2.69 9.03 -0.78
CA ASP A 34 3.65 7.99 -1.11
C ASP A 34 2.98 6.75 -1.75
N ALA A 35 3.73 5.69 -1.92
CA ALA A 35 3.26 4.47 -2.58
C ALA A 35 2.10 3.77 -1.84
N ALA A 36 1.92 3.97 -0.53
CA ALA A 36 0.86 3.33 0.24
C ALA A 36 -0.52 3.88 -0.14
N GLU A 37 -0.65 5.19 -0.35
CA GLU A 37 -1.91 5.81 -0.80
C GLU A 37 -2.30 5.28 -2.18
N ILE A 38 -1.36 5.22 -3.12
CA ILE A 38 -1.60 4.65 -4.45
C ILE A 38 -2.03 3.19 -4.33
N PHE A 39 -1.38 2.41 -3.47
CA PHE A 39 -1.69 1.00 -3.27
C PHE A 39 -3.10 0.79 -2.74
N VAL A 40 -3.54 1.55 -1.73
CA VAL A 40 -4.89 1.45 -1.14
C VAL A 40 -5.96 1.93 -2.13
N LEU A 41 -5.74 3.02 -2.84
CA LEU A 41 -6.65 3.49 -3.88
C LEU A 41 -6.84 2.43 -4.97
N LEU A 42 -5.73 1.84 -5.46
CA LEU A 42 -5.78 0.76 -6.45
C LEU A 42 -6.38 -0.54 -5.90
N ALA A 43 -6.31 -0.78 -4.59
CA ALA A 43 -7.00 -1.89 -3.95
C ALA A 43 -8.53 -1.71 -4.01
N GLY A 44 -9.04 -0.51 -3.75
CA GLY A 44 -10.46 -0.17 -3.94
C GLY A 44 -10.90 -0.34 -5.41
N TYR A 45 -10.12 0.21 -6.34
CA TYR A 45 -10.35 0.08 -7.77
C TYR A 45 -10.46 -1.39 -8.22
N ALA A 46 -9.52 -2.22 -7.81
CA ALA A 46 -9.50 -3.64 -8.14
C ALA A 46 -10.62 -4.44 -7.46
N SER A 47 -11.00 -4.05 -6.23
CA SER A 47 -12.10 -4.70 -5.51
C SER A 47 -13.43 -4.53 -6.24
N TRP A 48 -13.68 -3.37 -6.85
CA TRP A 48 -14.84 -3.19 -7.70
C TRP A 48 -14.80 -4.12 -8.94
N LEU A 49 -13.67 -4.22 -9.61
CA LEU A 49 -13.52 -5.10 -10.77
C LEU A 49 -13.67 -6.58 -10.42
N ALA A 50 -13.12 -6.99 -9.27
CA ALA A 50 -13.11 -8.40 -8.85
C ALA A 50 -14.43 -8.85 -8.23
N TYR A 51 -15.11 -7.97 -7.50
CA TYR A 51 -16.27 -8.30 -6.67
C TYR A 51 -17.51 -7.51 -7.08
N GLY A 52 -17.45 -6.16 -7.11
CA GLY A 52 -18.61 -5.31 -7.34
C GLY A 52 -19.35 -5.62 -8.64
N ARG A 53 -18.62 -5.73 -9.74
CA ARG A 53 -19.18 -6.08 -11.06
C ARG A 53 -19.77 -7.50 -11.12
N ARG A 54 -19.34 -8.39 -10.22
CA ARG A 54 -19.75 -9.79 -10.23
C ARG A 54 -20.93 -10.09 -9.32
N ILE A 55 -21.24 -9.22 -8.35
CA ILE A 55 -22.37 -9.43 -7.43
C ILE A 55 -23.69 -9.62 -8.19
N PRO A 56 -24.06 -8.83 -9.22
CA PRO A 56 -25.28 -9.04 -9.98
C PRO A 56 -25.33 -10.35 -10.76
N LEU A 57 -24.18 -10.91 -11.12
CA LEU A 57 -24.06 -12.14 -11.92
C LEU A 57 -23.96 -13.39 -11.06
N ASP A 58 -23.10 -13.36 -10.05
CA ASP A 58 -22.72 -14.52 -9.23
C ASP A 58 -23.56 -14.63 -7.93
N GLY A 59 -24.24 -13.55 -7.54
CA GLY A 59 -24.99 -13.42 -6.28
C GLY A 59 -24.14 -12.89 -5.12
N PHE A 60 -24.80 -12.13 -4.22
CA PHE A 60 -24.17 -11.41 -3.12
C PHE A 60 -23.41 -12.35 -2.16
N TRP A 61 -24.05 -13.39 -1.67
CA TRP A 61 -23.47 -14.33 -0.68
C TRP A 61 -22.26 -15.09 -1.24
N LYS A 62 -22.30 -15.47 -2.52
CA LYS A 62 -21.16 -16.15 -3.17
C LYS A 62 -19.94 -15.23 -3.25
N ILE A 63 -20.15 -13.94 -3.53
CA ILE A 63 -19.08 -12.95 -3.54
C ILE A 63 -18.57 -12.67 -2.12
N CYS A 64 -19.45 -12.57 -1.12
CA CYS A 64 -19.03 -12.44 0.29
C CYS A 64 -18.11 -13.59 0.73
N LYS A 65 -18.43 -14.85 0.35
CA LYS A 65 -17.55 -16.00 0.61
C LYS A 65 -16.17 -15.85 -0.07
N ARG A 66 -16.14 -15.34 -1.31
CA ARG A 66 -14.87 -15.08 -2.01
C ARG A 66 -14.05 -13.98 -1.31
N ILE A 67 -14.71 -12.92 -0.85
CA ILE A 67 -14.06 -11.84 -0.09
C ILE A 67 -13.48 -12.39 1.21
N PHE A 68 -14.29 -13.16 1.98
CA PHE A 68 -13.83 -13.78 3.21
C PHE A 68 -12.60 -14.69 2.98
N ALA A 69 -12.65 -15.54 1.95
CA ALA A 69 -11.52 -16.40 1.59
C ALA A 69 -10.27 -15.58 1.23
N ARG A 70 -10.44 -14.39 0.61
CA ARG A 70 -9.34 -13.47 0.32
C ARG A 70 -8.79 -12.83 1.60
N CYS A 71 -9.66 -12.35 2.49
CA CYS A 71 -9.28 -11.82 3.80
C CYS A 71 -8.50 -12.87 4.61
N TRP A 72 -9.01 -14.12 4.63
CA TRP A 72 -8.34 -15.24 5.28
C TRP A 72 -6.95 -15.51 4.71
N LYS A 73 -6.81 -15.51 3.37
CA LYS A 73 -5.50 -15.62 2.73
C LYS A 73 -4.56 -14.52 3.16
N ILE A 74 -5.00 -13.26 3.18
CA ILE A 74 -4.18 -12.10 3.59
C ILE A 74 -3.79 -12.22 5.07
N TYR A 75 -4.71 -12.64 5.92
CA TYR A 75 -4.46 -12.88 7.34
C TYR A 75 -3.36 -13.94 7.56
N LEU A 76 -3.40 -15.06 6.83
CA LEU A 76 -2.35 -16.08 6.91
C LEU A 76 -0.99 -15.54 6.46
N PHE A 77 -0.96 -14.68 5.43
CA PHE A 77 0.28 -13.99 5.02
C PHE A 77 0.79 -13.05 6.11
N GLN A 78 -0.11 -12.29 6.75
CA GLN A 78 0.24 -11.41 7.87
C GLN A 78 0.87 -12.19 9.03
N ILE A 79 0.24 -13.28 9.46
CA ILE A 79 0.80 -14.13 10.52
C ILE A 79 2.15 -14.72 10.12
N GLY A 80 2.26 -15.21 8.87
CA GLY A 80 3.53 -15.70 8.34
C GLY A 80 4.64 -14.64 8.36
N LEU A 81 4.33 -13.40 7.98
CA LEU A 81 5.28 -12.28 8.03
C LEU A 81 5.71 -11.95 9.46
N VAL A 82 4.77 -11.89 10.40
CA VAL A 82 5.08 -11.67 11.82
C VAL A 82 6.04 -12.75 12.32
N LEU A 83 5.75 -14.02 12.06
CA LEU A 83 6.61 -15.13 12.49
C LEU A 83 8.00 -15.07 11.85
N ILE A 84 8.09 -14.79 10.55
CA ILE A 84 9.38 -14.64 9.83
C ILE A 84 10.16 -13.46 10.40
N THR A 85 9.48 -12.32 10.69
CA THR A 85 10.10 -11.13 11.28
C THR A 85 10.71 -11.46 12.65
N LEU A 86 9.92 -12.03 13.55
CA LEU A 86 10.38 -12.40 14.91
C LEU A 86 11.53 -13.42 14.84
N PHE A 87 11.41 -14.44 13.99
CA PHE A 87 12.46 -15.43 13.79
C PHE A 87 13.75 -14.82 13.24
N SER A 88 13.65 -13.95 12.22
CA SER A 88 14.80 -13.28 11.62
C SER A 88 15.53 -12.41 12.63
N ILE A 89 14.82 -11.60 13.41
CA ILE A 89 15.40 -10.74 14.43
C ILE A 89 16.06 -11.60 15.54
N TYR A 90 15.39 -12.67 15.98
CA TYR A 90 15.92 -13.58 17.00
C TYR A 90 17.24 -14.21 16.54
N GLN A 91 17.29 -14.76 15.31
CA GLN A 91 18.50 -15.39 14.78
C GLN A 91 19.62 -14.38 14.54
N TRP A 92 19.30 -13.19 14.06
CA TRP A 92 20.26 -12.13 13.82
C TRP A 92 20.94 -11.65 15.11
N ARG A 93 20.17 -11.48 16.19
CA ARG A 93 20.67 -11.11 17.52
C ARG A 93 21.65 -12.12 18.13
N ARG A 94 21.59 -13.38 17.74
CA ARG A 94 22.54 -14.38 18.20
C ARG A 94 23.95 -14.19 17.62
N ILE A 95 24.04 -13.48 16.52
CA ILE A 95 25.29 -13.29 15.76
C ILE A 95 25.78 -11.85 15.88
N TRP A 96 24.86 -10.88 15.90
CA TRP A 96 25.15 -9.45 15.84
C TRP A 96 24.48 -8.69 16.99
N ILE A 97 25.16 -7.65 17.49
CA ILE A 97 24.57 -6.69 18.44
C ILE A 97 23.69 -5.75 17.63
N LEU A 98 22.37 -5.77 17.86
CA LEU A 98 21.42 -4.88 17.23
C LEU A 98 21.09 -3.70 18.16
N PRO A 99 20.83 -2.50 17.59
CA PRO A 99 20.23 -1.39 18.33
C PRO A 99 18.90 -1.81 18.97
N VAL A 100 18.58 -1.22 20.13
CA VAL A 100 17.36 -1.55 20.91
C VAL A 100 16.09 -1.28 20.08
N ASP A 101 16.13 -0.28 19.19
CA ASP A 101 15.00 0.16 18.36
C ASP A 101 14.53 -0.87 17.31
N PHE A 102 15.28 -1.96 17.11
CA PHE A 102 14.84 -3.07 16.24
C PHE A 102 13.78 -3.96 16.86
N LEU A 103 13.62 -3.89 18.17
CA LEU A 103 12.48 -4.47 18.86
C LEU A 103 11.63 -3.32 19.34
N GLU A 104 10.39 -3.33 19.00
CA GLU A 104 9.44 -2.48 19.66
C GLU A 104 9.56 -2.74 21.16
N PRO A 105 9.81 -1.71 21.97
CA PRO A 105 10.19 -1.86 23.39
C PRO A 105 9.24 -2.76 24.18
N GLU A 106 7.95 -2.75 23.81
CA GLU A 106 6.91 -3.52 24.47
C GLU A 106 7.01 -5.04 24.26
N LEU A 107 7.53 -5.48 23.10
CA LEU A 107 7.80 -6.92 22.86
C LEU A 107 8.98 -7.42 23.72
N ALA A 108 9.85 -6.50 24.16
CA ALA A 108 11.05 -6.80 24.94
C ALA A 108 10.84 -6.73 26.47
N HIS A 109 9.81 -6.02 26.97
CA HIS A 109 9.67 -5.71 28.40
C HIS A 109 8.67 -6.64 29.12
N GLY A 110 9.16 -7.79 29.61
CA GLY A 110 8.53 -8.53 30.71
C GLY A 110 7.17 -9.19 30.45
N HIS A 111 6.65 -9.16 29.24
CA HIS A 111 5.38 -9.79 28.90
C HIS A 111 5.54 -11.28 28.60
N SER A 112 4.56 -12.07 29.02
CA SER A 112 4.48 -13.48 28.68
C SER A 112 4.43 -13.66 27.15
N ILE A 113 5.31 -14.49 26.59
CA ILE A 113 5.34 -14.84 25.15
C ILE A 113 3.96 -15.25 24.64
N LEU A 114 3.19 -15.97 25.45
CA LEU A 114 1.82 -16.39 25.11
C LEU A 114 0.87 -15.20 24.95
N ARG A 115 0.99 -14.17 25.80
CA ARG A 115 0.17 -12.95 25.70
C ARG A 115 0.49 -12.18 24.42
N VAL A 116 1.78 -11.99 24.13
CA VAL A 116 2.24 -11.34 22.89
C VAL A 116 1.70 -12.10 21.66
N PHE A 117 1.84 -13.42 21.66
CA PHE A 117 1.36 -14.27 20.57
C PHE A 117 -0.15 -14.12 20.31
N TRP A 118 -0.99 -14.14 21.37
CA TRP A 118 -2.43 -13.94 21.22
C TRP A 118 -2.78 -12.54 20.71
N ARG A 119 -2.10 -11.51 21.15
CA ARG A 119 -2.32 -10.14 20.66
C ARG A 119 -1.95 -9.97 19.20
N LEU A 120 -0.85 -10.58 18.76
CA LEU A 120 -0.46 -10.62 17.34
C LEU A 120 -1.50 -11.36 16.48
N LEU A 121 -2.01 -12.50 16.97
CA LEU A 121 -3.07 -13.25 16.26
C LEU A 121 -4.37 -12.46 16.16
N LEU A 122 -4.75 -11.71 17.18
CA LEU A 122 -5.96 -10.90 17.18
C LEU A 122 -5.82 -9.58 16.40
N LEU A 123 -4.64 -9.30 15.82
CA LEU A 123 -4.29 -8.02 15.19
C LEU A 123 -4.42 -6.83 16.14
N ASP A 124 -4.32 -7.07 17.44
CA ASP A 124 -4.31 -6.07 18.50
C ASP A 124 -2.88 -5.56 18.79
N ALA A 125 -1.85 -6.28 18.33
CA ALA A 125 -0.47 -5.85 18.31
C ALA A 125 0.02 -5.84 16.87
N LEU A 126 0.29 -4.66 16.33
CA LEU A 126 0.75 -4.47 14.95
C LEU A 126 2.16 -3.88 14.98
N PRO A 127 3.19 -4.69 14.72
CA PRO A 127 4.56 -4.19 14.60
C PRO A 127 4.71 -3.20 13.45
N SER A 128 5.62 -2.24 13.60
CA SER A 128 5.96 -1.28 12.54
C SER A 128 6.25 -1.99 11.21
N ASN A 129 5.85 -1.40 10.11
CA ASN A 129 5.97 -1.95 8.74
C ASN A 129 5.10 -3.18 8.42
N LEU A 130 4.35 -3.74 9.39
CA LEU A 130 3.40 -4.84 9.15
C LEU A 130 1.93 -4.38 9.22
N ASN A 131 1.67 -3.07 9.09
CA ASN A 131 0.36 -2.46 9.31
C ASN A 131 -0.54 -2.44 8.06
N ILE A 132 0.01 -2.57 6.84
CA ILE A 132 -0.77 -2.40 5.60
C ILE A 132 -1.66 -3.60 5.28
N LEU A 133 -1.25 -4.84 5.59
CA LEU A 133 -2.08 -6.02 5.35
C LEU A 133 -3.29 -6.06 6.30
N PRO A 134 -3.18 -5.79 7.62
CA PRO A 134 -4.33 -5.60 8.51
C PRO A 134 -5.30 -4.53 8.02
N LEU A 135 -4.81 -3.37 7.60
CA LEU A 135 -5.64 -2.34 6.97
C LEU A 135 -6.42 -2.92 5.78
N TYR A 136 -5.73 -3.62 4.87
CA TYR A 136 -6.36 -4.18 3.68
C TYR A 136 -7.42 -5.24 4.01
N ILE A 137 -7.22 -6.05 5.07
CA ILE A 137 -8.24 -7.00 5.56
C ILE A 137 -9.51 -6.24 5.98
N ILE A 138 -9.38 -5.19 6.79
CA ILE A 138 -10.51 -4.38 7.26
C ILE A 138 -11.23 -3.74 6.07
N LEU A 139 -10.52 -3.07 5.18
CA LEU A 139 -11.11 -2.39 4.02
C LEU A 139 -11.85 -3.38 3.10
N LEU A 140 -11.27 -4.55 2.88
CA LEU A 140 -11.90 -5.59 2.06
C LEU A 140 -13.11 -6.23 2.75
N ALA A 141 -13.06 -6.43 4.06
CA ALA A 141 -14.19 -6.94 4.85
C ALA A 141 -15.37 -5.96 4.87
N PHE A 142 -15.11 -4.65 4.82
CA PHE A 142 -16.13 -3.60 4.72
C PHE A 142 -16.77 -3.49 3.33
N PHE A 143 -16.13 -4.01 2.28
CA PHE A 143 -16.62 -3.88 0.91
C PHE A 143 -18.08 -4.34 0.69
N PRO A 144 -18.58 -5.46 1.25
CA PRO A 144 -19.98 -5.87 1.11
C PRO A 144 -20.97 -4.84 1.68
N ILE A 145 -20.66 -4.24 2.83
CA ILE A 145 -21.49 -3.21 3.48
C ILE A 145 -21.50 -1.96 2.59
N LEU A 146 -20.33 -1.52 2.14
CA LEU A 146 -20.20 -0.39 1.25
C LEU A 146 -20.98 -0.60 -0.06
N TYR A 147 -20.93 -1.81 -0.64
CA TYR A 147 -21.71 -2.17 -1.82
C TYR A 147 -23.22 -2.07 -1.58
N LEU A 148 -23.73 -2.51 -0.43
CA LEU A 148 -25.15 -2.41 -0.09
C LEU A 148 -25.61 -0.97 0.03
N ILE A 149 -24.81 -0.11 0.68
CA ILE A 149 -25.09 1.34 0.78
C ILE A 149 -25.09 1.97 -0.63
N MET A 150 -24.10 1.63 -1.47
CA MET A 150 -24.03 2.10 -2.86
C MET A 150 -25.22 1.66 -3.70
N LYS A 151 -25.70 0.43 -3.50
CA LYS A 151 -26.89 -0.11 -4.18
C LYS A 151 -28.17 0.65 -3.79
N TYR A 152 -28.27 1.05 -2.52
CA TYR A 152 -29.40 1.86 -2.05
C TYR A 152 -29.33 3.29 -2.59
N ARG A 153 -28.21 3.99 -2.34
CA ARG A 153 -27.91 5.34 -2.86
C ARG A 153 -26.39 5.48 -3.03
N TRP A 154 -25.95 5.61 -4.25
CA TRP A 154 -24.52 5.68 -4.56
C TRP A 154 -23.78 6.81 -3.83
N TRP A 155 -24.41 8.00 -3.69
CA TRP A 155 -23.81 9.16 -3.04
C TRP A 155 -23.71 9.00 -1.51
N LEU A 156 -24.59 8.19 -0.87
CA LEU A 156 -24.52 7.94 0.58
C LEU A 156 -23.23 7.25 0.98
N ALA A 157 -22.77 6.25 0.24
CA ALA A 157 -21.53 5.56 0.55
C ALA A 157 -20.34 6.53 0.51
N LEU A 158 -20.29 7.40 -0.51
CA LEU A 158 -19.26 8.43 -0.62
C LEU A 158 -19.35 9.46 0.52
N GLY A 159 -20.56 9.93 0.82
CA GLY A 159 -20.82 10.90 1.88
C GLY A 159 -20.46 10.36 3.28
N ILE A 160 -20.88 9.14 3.63
CA ILE A 160 -20.53 8.50 4.91
C ILE A 160 -19.01 8.29 5.00
N SER A 161 -18.39 7.82 3.93
CA SER A 161 -16.94 7.62 3.89
C SER A 161 -16.18 8.94 4.07
N PHE A 162 -16.64 10.02 3.44
CA PHE A 162 -16.06 11.35 3.58
C PHE A 162 -16.23 11.90 5.01
N LEU A 163 -17.43 11.76 5.60
CA LEU A 163 -17.69 12.22 6.97
C LEU A 163 -16.84 11.48 8.00
N LEU A 164 -16.65 10.16 7.86
CA LEU A 164 -15.76 9.39 8.73
C LEU A 164 -14.30 9.83 8.59
N TRP A 165 -13.82 10.03 7.37
CA TRP A 165 -12.49 10.59 7.12
C TRP A 165 -12.33 11.98 7.72
N GLY A 166 -13.32 12.87 7.53
CA GLY A 166 -13.33 14.22 8.08
C GLY A 166 -13.32 14.20 9.62
N TRP A 167 -14.11 13.32 10.24
CA TRP A 167 -14.13 13.17 11.69
C TRP A 167 -12.75 12.78 12.25
N VAL A 168 -12.10 11.78 11.66
CA VAL A 168 -10.75 11.36 12.09
C VAL A 168 -9.71 12.46 11.90
N ASN A 169 -9.84 13.31 10.88
CA ASN A 169 -8.94 14.46 10.70
C ASN A 169 -9.18 15.59 11.72
N LEU A 170 -10.39 15.68 12.31
CA LEU A 170 -10.71 16.60 13.40
C LEU A 170 -10.31 16.03 14.77
N ASP A 171 -10.44 14.71 14.94
CA ASP A 171 -10.11 13.98 16.17
C ASP A 171 -9.26 12.73 15.84
N PRO A 172 -7.93 12.87 15.71
CA PRO A 172 -7.04 11.77 15.35
C PRO A 172 -7.01 10.62 16.37
N TRP A 173 -7.47 10.85 17.60
CA TRP A 173 -7.57 9.83 18.65
C TRP A 173 -8.68 8.82 18.38
N PHE A 174 -9.63 9.16 17.50
CA PHE A 174 -10.67 8.24 17.07
C PHE A 174 -10.08 7.19 16.12
N ASN A 175 -9.43 6.17 16.69
CA ASN A 175 -8.66 5.15 16.01
C ASN A 175 -8.92 3.75 16.58
N PHE A 176 -8.50 2.70 15.89
CA PHE A 176 -8.49 1.35 16.40
C PHE A 176 -7.31 1.18 17.37
N PRO A 177 -7.52 0.49 18.50
CA PRO A 177 -6.45 0.30 19.47
C PRO A 177 -5.32 -0.55 18.89
N ASN A 178 -4.07 -0.23 19.27
CA ASN A 178 -2.90 -1.05 19.03
C ASN A 178 -2.14 -1.20 20.35
N TRP A 179 -1.96 -2.41 20.81
CA TRP A 179 -1.28 -2.67 22.07
C TRP A 179 0.19 -2.21 22.10
N LEU A 180 0.83 -2.12 20.91
CA LEU A 180 2.22 -1.67 20.76
C LEU A 180 2.36 -0.16 20.59
N ASP A 181 1.25 0.55 20.35
CA ASP A 181 1.26 1.98 20.07
C ASP A 181 0.04 2.64 20.74
N PRO A 182 0.24 3.57 21.68
CA PRO A 182 -0.85 4.26 22.36
C PRO A 182 -1.71 5.10 21.42
N ASP A 183 -1.17 5.54 20.26
CA ASP A 183 -1.89 6.30 19.24
C ASP A 183 -2.81 5.41 18.39
N GLY A 184 -2.77 4.09 18.61
CA GLY A 184 -3.60 3.11 17.89
C GLY A 184 -2.97 2.62 16.58
N TRP A 185 -3.80 2.23 15.64
CA TRP A 185 -3.31 1.74 14.34
C TRP A 185 -2.62 2.84 13.55
N PHE A 186 -1.39 2.60 13.10
CA PHE A 186 -0.64 3.55 12.28
C PHE A 186 -1.43 3.98 11.03
N PHE A 187 -2.06 3.06 10.32
CA PHE A 187 -3.02 3.39 9.27
C PHE A 187 -4.42 3.32 9.85
N ASN A 188 -5.00 4.45 10.24
CA ASN A 188 -6.35 4.50 10.80
C ASN A 188 -7.38 4.02 9.75
N PRO A 189 -8.04 2.85 9.93
CA PRO A 189 -8.93 2.29 8.93
C PRO A 189 -10.13 3.19 8.63
N LEU A 190 -10.58 4.00 9.60
CA LEU A 190 -11.71 4.92 9.46
C LEU A 190 -11.37 6.10 8.54
N ALA A 191 -10.10 6.49 8.46
CA ALA A 191 -9.65 7.48 7.50
C ALA A 191 -9.34 6.84 6.13
N TRP A 192 -8.57 5.76 6.12
CA TRP A 192 -8.08 5.13 4.89
C TRP A 192 -9.19 4.44 4.07
N GLN A 193 -10.35 4.12 4.68
CA GLN A 193 -11.51 3.61 3.96
C GLN A 193 -12.05 4.61 2.92
N PHE A 194 -11.86 5.93 3.13
CA PHE A 194 -12.29 6.92 2.15
C PHE A 194 -11.49 6.81 0.86
N LEU A 195 -10.18 6.65 0.96
CA LEU A 195 -9.31 6.44 -0.21
C LEU A 195 -9.66 5.15 -0.97
N PHE A 196 -9.93 4.05 -0.25
CA PHE A 196 -10.42 2.80 -0.84
C PHE A 196 -11.76 3.00 -1.55
N THR A 197 -12.68 3.76 -0.95
CA THR A 197 -13.97 4.11 -1.55
C THR A 197 -13.79 4.93 -2.81
N LEU A 198 -12.91 5.95 -2.81
CA LEU A 198 -12.57 6.72 -4.01
C LEU A 198 -12.02 5.82 -5.13
N GLY A 199 -11.21 4.82 -4.79
CA GLY A 199 -10.77 3.81 -5.75
C GLY A 199 -11.91 3.03 -6.40
N ILE A 200 -12.92 2.63 -5.61
CA ILE A 200 -14.14 1.97 -6.11
C ILE A 200 -14.87 2.89 -7.10
N TYR A 201 -15.11 4.14 -6.72
CA TYR A 201 -15.78 5.12 -7.59
C TYR A 201 -14.98 5.42 -8.86
N GLY A 202 -13.66 5.51 -8.75
CA GLY A 202 -12.77 5.62 -9.91
C GLY A 202 -12.92 4.45 -10.87
N SER A 203 -13.04 3.22 -10.35
CA SER A 203 -13.28 2.04 -11.20
C SER A 203 -14.65 2.06 -11.89
N ILE A 204 -15.68 2.57 -11.21
CA ILE A 204 -17.02 2.74 -11.79
C ILE A 204 -16.98 3.81 -12.89
N LEU A 205 -16.35 4.94 -12.61
CA LEU A 205 -16.22 6.05 -13.56
C LEU A 205 -15.45 5.62 -14.81
N ALA A 206 -14.30 4.99 -14.65
CA ALA A 206 -13.52 4.45 -15.76
C ALA A 206 -14.32 3.42 -16.59
N GLY A 207 -15.13 2.59 -15.93
CA GLY A 207 -15.99 1.62 -16.61
C GLY A 207 -17.08 2.26 -17.47
N LYS A 208 -17.50 3.50 -17.19
CA LYS A 208 -18.45 4.27 -18.01
C LYS A 208 -17.77 4.96 -19.20
N HIS A 209 -16.46 5.12 -19.17
CA HIS A 209 -15.67 5.87 -20.14
C HIS A 209 -14.54 5.00 -20.75
N GLU A 210 -14.87 3.78 -21.19
CA GLU A 210 -13.97 2.86 -21.92
C GLU A 210 -12.62 2.59 -21.19
N GLY A 211 -12.63 2.67 -19.87
CA GLY A 211 -11.45 2.40 -19.05
C GLY A 211 -10.63 3.63 -18.66
N ASN A 212 -10.99 4.82 -19.12
CA ASN A 212 -10.30 6.08 -18.83
C ASN A 212 -11.22 7.03 -18.03
N PHE A 213 -10.65 8.11 -17.49
CA PHE A 213 -11.44 9.21 -16.96
C PHE A 213 -11.76 10.24 -18.05
N PRO A 214 -12.88 10.97 -17.93
CA PRO A 214 -13.16 12.07 -18.82
C PRO A 214 -12.07 13.14 -18.71
N TYR A 215 -11.62 13.60 -19.87
CA TYR A 215 -10.55 14.58 -19.97
C TYR A 215 -11.13 16.01 -19.90
N PHE A 216 -10.71 16.77 -18.87
CA PHE A 216 -11.02 18.19 -18.74
C PHE A 216 -9.74 18.99 -18.59
N VAL A 217 -9.47 19.91 -19.53
CA VAL A 217 -8.23 20.72 -19.54
C VAL A 217 -8.03 21.50 -18.23
N TRP A 218 -9.10 22.10 -17.70
CA TRP A 218 -9.05 22.86 -16.46
C TRP A 218 -8.70 21.97 -15.25
N LEU A 219 -9.25 20.76 -15.19
CA LEU A 219 -8.98 19.82 -14.10
C LEU A 219 -7.56 19.26 -14.19
N GLN A 220 -7.05 19.05 -15.43
CA GLN A 220 -5.64 18.70 -15.62
C GLN A 220 -4.71 19.83 -15.16
N GLY A 221 -5.03 21.07 -15.54
CA GLY A 221 -4.25 22.24 -15.10
C GLY A 221 -4.24 22.37 -13.58
N LEU A 222 -5.38 22.18 -12.92
CA LEU A 222 -5.48 22.20 -11.46
C LEU A 222 -4.67 21.07 -10.81
N ALA A 223 -4.76 19.84 -11.34
CA ALA A 223 -4.01 18.70 -10.83
C ALA A 223 -2.51 18.90 -10.97
N ILE A 224 -2.04 19.40 -12.12
CA ILE A 224 -0.62 19.72 -12.34
C ILE A 224 -0.15 20.84 -11.40
N ALA A 225 -0.93 21.92 -11.27
CA ALA A 225 -0.58 23.03 -10.36
C ALA A 225 -0.47 22.55 -8.91
N TYR A 226 -1.40 21.69 -8.47
CA TYR A 226 -1.34 21.10 -7.14
C TYR A 226 -0.10 20.20 -6.96
N LEU A 227 0.24 19.37 -7.93
CA LEU A 227 1.43 18.51 -7.85
C LEU A 227 2.74 19.30 -7.88
N ILE A 228 2.77 20.43 -8.60
CA ILE A 228 3.92 21.37 -8.54
C ILE A 228 4.03 21.97 -7.13
N PHE A 229 2.91 22.41 -6.54
CA PHE A 229 2.89 22.89 -5.15
C PHE A 229 3.35 21.80 -4.19
N SER A 230 2.80 20.59 -4.28
CA SER A 230 3.19 19.43 -3.46
C SER A 230 4.69 19.12 -3.60
N PHE A 231 5.23 19.17 -4.81
CA PHE A 231 6.65 18.98 -5.07
C PHE A 231 7.50 20.07 -4.41
N LEU A 232 7.14 21.34 -4.57
CA LEU A 232 7.91 22.45 -3.98
C LEU A 232 7.97 22.34 -2.46
N GLU A 233 6.87 21.92 -1.81
CA GLU A 233 6.78 21.81 -0.35
C GLU A 233 7.40 20.55 0.24
N ALA A 234 7.26 19.41 -0.45
CA ALA A 234 7.71 18.10 0.06
C ALA A 234 9.14 17.72 -0.33
N PHE A 235 9.67 18.31 -1.40
CA PHE A 235 10.99 17.95 -1.90
C PHE A 235 12.09 18.32 -0.90
N PRO A 236 13.02 17.39 -0.60
CA PRO A 236 14.06 17.61 0.39
C PRO A 236 15.24 18.40 -0.21
N TRP A 237 15.04 19.70 -0.46
CA TRP A 237 15.99 20.60 -1.14
C TRP A 237 17.40 20.51 -0.58
N GLY A 238 17.56 20.59 0.74
CA GLY A 238 18.88 20.53 1.41
C GLY A 238 19.57 19.18 1.23
N TYR A 239 18.84 18.10 1.05
CA TYR A 239 19.39 16.77 0.82
C TYR A 239 20.06 16.64 -0.56
N TRP A 240 19.69 17.50 -1.51
CA TRP A 240 20.28 17.60 -2.85
C TRP A 240 21.29 18.73 -2.96
N GLY A 241 21.57 19.45 -1.87
CA GLY A 241 22.44 20.64 -1.89
C GLY A 241 21.85 21.81 -2.70
N LEU A 242 20.52 21.83 -2.88
CA LEU A 242 19.80 22.88 -3.59
C LEU A 242 19.26 23.92 -2.61
N PRO A 243 19.10 25.19 -3.05
CA PRO A 243 18.41 26.20 -2.23
C PRO A 243 16.96 25.77 -1.96
N ASP A 244 16.45 26.10 -0.77
CA ASP A 244 15.08 25.82 -0.38
C ASP A 244 14.11 26.67 -1.21
N LEU A 245 13.22 25.99 -1.95
CA LEU A 245 12.20 26.62 -2.80
C LEU A 245 10.79 26.45 -2.24
N ARG A 246 10.63 26.04 -0.97
CA ARG A 246 9.32 25.95 -0.33
C ARG A 246 8.62 27.31 -0.32
N LEU A 247 7.33 27.30 -0.60
CA LEU A 247 6.50 28.49 -0.64
C LEU A 247 5.97 28.85 0.76
N ILE A 248 5.74 27.84 1.60
CA ILE A 248 5.15 27.95 2.93
C ILE A 248 5.85 26.95 3.85
N GLU A 249 6.06 27.30 5.12
CA GLU A 249 6.52 26.33 6.12
C GLU A 249 5.36 25.46 6.59
N LEU A 250 5.14 24.35 5.91
CA LEU A 250 4.13 23.36 6.28
C LEU A 250 4.75 22.28 7.16
N HIS A 251 4.02 21.90 8.22
CA HIS A 251 4.32 20.65 8.91
C HIS A 251 4.11 19.47 7.98
N THR A 252 4.96 18.44 8.11
CA THR A 252 4.82 17.20 7.34
C THR A 252 3.40 16.65 7.43
N PRO A 253 2.68 16.51 6.31
CA PRO A 253 1.28 16.06 6.35
C PRO A 253 1.16 14.66 6.92
N ALA A 254 0.29 14.51 7.92
CA ALA A 254 0.17 13.26 8.66
C ALA A 254 -0.36 12.12 7.78
N LYS A 255 0.36 11.00 7.81
CA LYS A 255 0.06 9.79 7.05
C LYS A 255 -0.98 8.93 7.76
N ALA A 256 -0.93 8.84 9.08
CA ALA A 256 -1.75 7.94 9.89
C ALA A 256 -3.25 8.09 9.60
N TYR A 257 -3.73 9.31 9.52
CA TYR A 257 -5.14 9.62 9.26
C TYR A 257 -5.40 10.24 7.87
N LEU A 258 -4.46 10.03 6.91
CA LEU A 258 -4.61 10.46 5.51
C LEU A 258 -5.02 11.95 5.41
N SER A 259 -4.12 12.84 5.79
CA SER A 259 -4.40 14.29 5.83
C SER A 259 -4.89 14.82 4.48
N PRO A 260 -5.62 15.96 4.44
CA PRO A 260 -6.17 16.53 3.21
C PRO A 260 -5.14 16.73 2.11
N LEU A 261 -3.92 17.19 2.45
CA LEU A 261 -2.85 17.40 1.47
C LEU A 261 -2.41 16.10 0.80
N ARG A 262 -2.29 15.02 1.58
CA ARG A 262 -1.94 13.68 1.03
C ARG A 262 -3.07 13.13 0.17
N LEU A 263 -4.31 13.31 0.60
CA LEU A 263 -5.49 12.87 -0.15
C LEU A 263 -5.59 13.59 -1.51
N MET A 264 -5.41 14.91 -1.53
CA MET A 264 -5.45 15.68 -2.78
C MET A 264 -4.32 15.31 -3.72
N ASP A 265 -3.13 15.04 -3.19
CA ASP A 265 -1.96 14.62 -3.97
C ASP A 265 -2.24 13.32 -4.73
N VAL A 266 -2.73 12.30 -4.04
CA VAL A 266 -3.05 11.01 -4.66
C VAL A 266 -4.21 11.10 -5.65
N ILE A 267 -5.23 11.95 -5.37
CA ILE A 267 -6.34 12.18 -6.31
C ILE A 267 -5.83 12.87 -7.58
N ALA A 268 -4.96 13.87 -7.46
CA ALA A 268 -4.36 14.55 -8.60
C ALA A 268 -3.55 13.60 -9.47
N ILE A 269 -2.67 12.79 -8.86
CA ILE A 269 -1.90 11.76 -9.55
C ILE A 269 -2.84 10.77 -10.26
N PHE A 270 -3.85 10.27 -9.54
CA PHE A 270 -4.77 9.27 -10.08
C PHE A 270 -5.59 9.82 -11.25
N TYR A 271 -6.06 11.08 -11.15
CA TYR A 271 -6.75 11.74 -12.26
C TYR A 271 -5.86 11.87 -13.50
N LEU A 272 -4.62 12.39 -13.35
CA LEU A 272 -3.69 12.54 -14.45
C LEU A 272 -3.36 11.20 -15.12
N VAL A 273 -3.13 10.18 -14.31
CA VAL A 273 -2.84 8.82 -14.79
C VAL A 273 -4.02 8.25 -15.57
N GLN A 274 -5.25 8.41 -15.07
CA GLN A 274 -6.45 7.82 -15.66
C GLN A 274 -7.01 8.61 -16.86
N SER A 275 -6.76 9.91 -16.94
CA SER A 275 -7.18 10.75 -18.07
C SER A 275 -6.17 10.76 -19.21
N SER A 276 -4.95 10.24 -18.99
CA SER A 276 -3.86 10.30 -19.96
C SER A 276 -3.78 9.05 -20.87
N LYS A 277 -3.64 9.28 -22.17
CA LYS A 277 -3.32 8.22 -23.13
C LYS A 277 -1.92 7.62 -22.92
N TRP A 278 -1.02 8.37 -22.33
CA TRP A 278 0.34 7.94 -22.01
C TRP A 278 0.40 6.72 -21.10
N THR A 279 -0.53 6.60 -20.16
CA THR A 279 -0.61 5.46 -19.25
C THR A 279 -0.85 4.15 -19.97
N LYS A 280 -1.63 4.16 -21.04
CA LYS A 280 -1.87 2.98 -21.86
C LYS A 280 -0.58 2.59 -22.60
N GLN A 281 0.08 3.55 -23.25
CA GLN A 281 1.34 3.32 -23.94
C GLN A 281 2.44 2.85 -22.99
N PHE A 282 2.53 3.43 -21.78
CA PHE A 282 3.47 2.98 -20.76
C PHE A 282 3.20 1.54 -20.32
N SER A 283 1.95 1.15 -20.14
CA SER A 283 1.61 -0.22 -19.73
C SER A 283 1.92 -1.28 -20.81
N GLU A 284 2.04 -0.86 -22.08
CA GLU A 284 2.35 -1.72 -23.22
C GLU A 284 3.86 -1.86 -23.47
N ASN A 285 4.68 -0.96 -22.95
CA ASN A 285 6.13 -1.04 -23.09
C ASN A 285 6.75 -2.12 -22.17
N LYS A 286 8.03 -2.48 -22.39
CA LYS A 286 8.71 -3.55 -21.63
C LYS A 286 8.75 -3.28 -20.13
N VAL A 287 8.96 -2.03 -19.73
CA VAL A 287 9.01 -1.62 -18.32
C VAL A 287 7.62 -1.72 -17.68
N GLY A 288 6.58 -1.22 -18.35
CA GLY A 288 5.20 -1.33 -17.88
C GLY A 288 4.73 -2.78 -17.76
N GLN A 289 5.12 -3.66 -18.69
CA GLN A 289 4.83 -5.09 -18.62
C GLN A 289 5.55 -5.77 -17.46
N LEU A 290 6.81 -5.41 -17.19
CA LEU A 290 7.57 -5.89 -16.04
C LEU A 290 6.90 -5.46 -14.73
N LEU A 291 6.55 -4.18 -14.59
CA LEU A 291 5.85 -3.68 -13.42
C LEU A 291 4.46 -4.33 -13.26
N ALA A 292 3.74 -4.56 -14.35
CA ALA A 292 2.47 -5.27 -14.32
C ALA A 292 2.61 -6.72 -13.83
N LEU A 293 3.74 -7.36 -14.08
CA LEU A 293 4.04 -8.69 -13.58
C LEU A 293 4.09 -8.70 -12.04
N TYR A 294 4.79 -7.74 -11.42
CA TYR A 294 4.78 -7.56 -9.95
C TYR A 294 3.36 -7.28 -9.42
N GLY A 295 2.64 -6.36 -10.06
CA GLY A 295 1.30 -5.95 -9.62
C GLY A 295 0.25 -7.06 -9.69
N ARG A 296 0.36 -7.99 -10.64
CA ARG A 296 -0.54 -9.16 -10.73
C ARG A 296 -0.42 -10.13 -9.55
N HIS A 297 0.74 -10.17 -8.92
CA HIS A 297 1.07 -11.02 -7.76
C HIS A 297 1.33 -10.19 -6.49
N SER A 298 0.57 -9.09 -6.34
CA SER A 298 0.84 -8.04 -5.36
C SER A 298 0.96 -8.53 -3.90
N LEU A 299 0.20 -9.53 -3.48
CA LEU A 299 0.27 -10.05 -2.10
C LEU A 299 1.60 -10.78 -1.86
N GLU A 300 1.94 -11.67 -2.77
CA GLU A 300 3.16 -12.48 -2.67
C GLU A 300 4.42 -11.61 -2.81
N VAL A 301 4.40 -10.66 -3.76
CA VAL A 301 5.49 -9.69 -3.97
C VAL A 301 5.64 -8.77 -2.75
N PHE A 302 4.55 -8.19 -2.23
CA PHE A 302 4.56 -7.38 -1.04
C PHE A 302 5.15 -8.14 0.16
N SER A 303 4.66 -9.37 0.39
CA SER A 303 5.12 -10.16 1.54
C SER A 303 6.60 -10.49 1.48
N LEU A 304 7.12 -10.85 0.31
CA LEU A 304 8.54 -11.13 0.16
C LEU A 304 9.38 -9.85 0.23
N SER A 305 8.90 -8.73 -0.34
CA SER A 305 9.59 -7.44 -0.25
C SER A 305 9.71 -6.94 1.19
N THR A 306 8.69 -7.18 2.03
CA THR A 306 8.73 -6.86 3.48
C THR A 306 9.79 -7.68 4.23
N VAL A 307 10.02 -8.93 3.83
CA VAL A 307 11.12 -9.73 4.40
C VAL A 307 12.48 -9.18 3.96
N PHE A 308 12.62 -8.79 2.69
CA PHE A 308 13.87 -8.21 2.19
C PHE A 308 14.16 -6.82 2.78
N ASP A 309 13.13 -6.01 2.99
CA ASP A 309 13.26 -4.72 3.68
C ASP A 309 13.77 -4.94 5.12
N LEU A 310 13.21 -5.88 5.87
CA LEU A 310 13.71 -6.25 7.19
C LEU A 310 15.18 -6.67 7.15
N TRP A 311 15.54 -7.56 6.23
CA TRP A 311 16.94 -8.02 6.11
C TRP A 311 17.87 -6.89 5.68
N GLY A 312 17.44 -6.00 4.80
CA GLY A 312 18.19 -4.79 4.42
C GLY A 312 18.47 -3.90 5.63
N ARG A 313 17.46 -3.65 6.47
CA ARG A 313 17.62 -2.89 7.73
C ARG A 313 18.58 -3.57 8.71
N LEU A 314 18.46 -4.89 8.88
CA LEU A 314 19.35 -5.67 9.74
C LEU A 314 20.80 -5.62 9.24
N MET A 315 21.02 -5.74 7.93
CA MET A 315 22.36 -5.63 7.30
C MET A 315 22.95 -4.23 7.49
N PHE A 316 22.16 -3.16 7.31
CA PHE A 316 22.64 -1.79 7.49
C PHE A 316 23.00 -1.52 8.96
N ALA A 317 22.20 -2.01 9.90
CA ALA A 317 22.48 -1.87 11.32
C ALA A 317 23.77 -2.60 11.76
N SER A 318 24.10 -3.72 11.11
CA SER A 318 25.26 -4.54 11.49
C SER A 318 26.54 -4.20 10.72
N TRP A 319 26.43 -3.80 9.43
CA TRP A 319 27.58 -3.65 8.54
C TRP A 319 27.74 -2.21 8.02
N GLY A 320 26.87 -1.30 8.44
CA GLY A 320 26.86 0.08 7.95
C GLY A 320 26.21 0.21 6.58
N GLN A 321 26.21 1.45 6.06
CA GLN A 321 25.39 1.83 4.90
C GLN A 321 26.27 2.16 3.68
N SER A 322 27.17 1.24 3.30
CA SER A 322 27.98 1.46 2.11
C SER A 322 27.14 1.46 0.82
N VAL A 323 27.50 2.29 -0.16
CA VAL A 323 26.81 2.37 -1.47
C VAL A 323 26.74 1.01 -2.16
N PHE A 324 27.83 0.22 -2.10
CA PHE A 324 27.87 -1.12 -2.70
C PHE A 324 26.89 -2.09 -2.03
N LEU A 325 26.78 -2.04 -0.70
CA LEU A 325 25.82 -2.86 0.04
C LEU A 325 24.38 -2.47 -0.34
N GLN A 326 24.10 -1.16 -0.40
CA GLN A 326 22.78 -0.66 -0.81
C GLN A 326 22.37 -1.13 -2.20
N LEU A 327 23.26 -0.94 -3.20
CA LEU A 327 23.02 -1.39 -4.57
C LEU A 327 22.87 -2.90 -4.64
N GLY A 328 23.72 -3.66 -3.94
CA GLY A 328 23.63 -5.12 -3.88
C GLY A 328 22.29 -5.61 -3.35
N ILE A 329 21.85 -5.11 -2.18
CA ILE A 329 20.57 -5.48 -1.55
C ILE A 329 19.41 -5.15 -2.49
N ASN A 330 19.36 -3.93 -3.05
CA ASN A 330 18.27 -3.52 -3.93
C ASN A 330 18.22 -4.35 -5.22
N CYS A 331 19.34 -4.57 -5.89
CA CYS A 331 19.38 -5.34 -7.13
C CYS A 331 19.00 -6.80 -6.90
N ILE A 332 19.54 -7.45 -5.85
CA ILE A 332 19.25 -8.84 -5.53
C ILE A 332 17.77 -9.00 -5.17
N ALA A 333 17.23 -8.14 -4.30
CA ALA A 333 15.83 -8.22 -3.90
C ALA A 333 14.88 -8.02 -5.10
N ILE A 334 15.07 -6.97 -5.90
CA ILE A 334 14.23 -6.70 -7.07
C ILE A 334 14.32 -7.87 -8.07
N TYR A 335 15.51 -8.45 -8.27
CA TYR A 335 15.68 -9.60 -9.14
C TYR A 335 14.97 -10.86 -8.62
N ILE A 336 15.04 -11.14 -7.31
CA ILE A 336 14.32 -12.29 -6.72
C ILE A 336 12.80 -12.06 -6.79
N LEU A 337 12.31 -10.85 -6.55
CA LEU A 337 10.89 -10.50 -6.73
C LEU A 337 10.44 -10.73 -8.19
N TYR A 338 11.30 -10.42 -9.16
CA TYR A 338 11.05 -10.73 -10.58
C TYR A 338 10.92 -12.22 -10.83
N LEU A 339 11.86 -13.02 -10.34
CA LEU A 339 11.83 -14.48 -10.50
C LEU A 339 10.58 -15.10 -9.84
N LEU A 340 10.21 -14.64 -8.63
CA LEU A 340 8.98 -15.05 -7.96
C LEU A 340 7.75 -14.76 -8.84
N SER A 341 7.67 -13.54 -9.36
CA SER A 341 6.54 -13.10 -10.17
C SER A 341 6.42 -13.90 -11.46
N LEU A 342 7.53 -14.20 -12.12
CA LEU A 342 7.57 -15.08 -13.30
C LEU A 342 7.11 -16.50 -12.99
N TYR A 343 7.60 -17.06 -11.89
CA TYR A 343 7.21 -18.40 -11.45
C TYR A 343 5.68 -18.48 -11.21
N LEU A 344 5.14 -17.52 -10.48
CA LEU A 344 3.71 -17.46 -10.17
C LEU A 344 2.85 -17.25 -11.43
N ASP A 345 3.30 -16.44 -12.37
CA ASP A 345 2.58 -16.21 -13.63
C ASP A 345 2.56 -17.48 -14.48
N LYS A 346 3.68 -18.17 -14.63
CA LYS A 346 3.76 -19.48 -15.31
C LYS A 346 2.87 -20.53 -14.65
N LYS A 347 2.87 -20.61 -13.31
CA LYS A 347 2.00 -21.52 -12.55
C LYS A 347 0.53 -21.23 -12.82
N ARG A 348 0.12 -19.94 -12.82
CA ARG A 348 -1.24 -19.50 -13.12
C ARG A 348 -1.67 -19.87 -14.54
N GLN A 349 -0.79 -19.70 -15.52
CA GLN A 349 -1.05 -20.06 -16.92
C GLN A 349 -1.26 -21.57 -17.07
N ARG A 350 -0.40 -22.40 -16.46
CA ARG A 350 -0.52 -23.87 -16.47
C ARG A 350 -1.87 -24.33 -15.89
N LEU A 351 -2.28 -23.78 -14.76
CA LEU A 351 -3.56 -24.13 -14.14
C LEU A 351 -4.76 -23.75 -15.01
N ARG A 352 -4.70 -22.61 -15.73
CA ARG A 352 -5.74 -22.21 -16.68
C ARG A 352 -5.84 -23.19 -17.86
N THR A 353 -4.71 -23.62 -18.41
CA THR A 353 -4.67 -24.58 -19.51
C THR A 353 -5.22 -25.95 -19.12
N ILE A 354 -4.93 -26.43 -17.90
CA ILE A 354 -5.48 -27.67 -17.38
C ILE A 354 -7.00 -27.59 -17.22
N ASN A 355 -7.51 -26.50 -16.63
CA ASN A 355 -8.95 -26.30 -16.42
C ASN A 355 -9.74 -26.18 -17.75
N LEU A 356 -9.13 -25.64 -18.82
CA LEU A 356 -9.74 -25.57 -20.15
C LEU A 356 -9.76 -26.93 -20.86
N ARG A 357 -8.86 -27.84 -20.51
CA ARG A 357 -8.84 -29.20 -21.08
C ARG A 357 -9.79 -30.17 -20.36
N SER A 358 -10.23 -29.81 -19.15
CA SER A 358 -11.15 -30.61 -18.31
C SER A 358 -12.63 -30.24 -18.50
N GLN A 359 -12.92 -29.22 -19.31
CA GLN A 359 -14.26 -28.82 -19.77
C GLN A 359 -14.51 -29.30 -21.21
#